data_12dc7a533b4d1083513b3bb382652726
#
_entry.id   12dc7a533b4d1083513b3bb382652726
#
_cell.length_a   1.000
_cell.length_b   1.000
_cell.length_c   1.000
_cell.angle_alpha   90.00
_cell.angle_beta   90.00
_cell.angle_gamma   90.00
#
_symmetry.space_group_name_H-M   'P 1'
#
loop_
_entity.id
_entity.type
_entity.pdbx_description
1 polymer ?
#
loop_
_entity_poly.entity_id
_entity_poly.type
_entity_poly.pdbx_seq_one_letter_code
_entity_poly.pdbx_strand_id
1 'polypeptide(L)'
;PPMTRPDASHKPVLTALAAVLLLWPGLASAAWIEGERARLQALDKITARISTLDVPIDTPVTFGTLSVSVRRCAYHPPEEPPEDAVFLEVVDNGYDSAKTPSPVFSGWMFSSSPAVSAMEHPVYDITLLSCKPD
;
A
#
# COMPACT_ATOMS: atom_id res chain seq x y z
N PRO A 1 4.45 -11.93 80.69
CA PRO A 1 3.35 -11.97 79.80
C PRO A 1 3.81 -12.16 78.36
N PRO A 2 3.21 -13.01 77.83
CA PRO A 2 3.56 -13.30 76.44
C PRO A 2 3.15 -12.22 75.56
N MET A 3 4.04 -11.95 74.71
CA MET A 3 3.75 -11.02 73.78
C MET A 3 3.28 -11.68 72.60
N THR A 4 2.11 -11.52 72.30
CA THR A 4 1.66 -12.03 71.07
C THR A 4 1.89 -11.04 70.07
N ARG A 5 2.69 -11.35 69.20
CA ARG A 5 2.84 -10.45 68.18
C ARG A 5 1.91 -10.78 67.10
N PRO A 6 1.32 -9.82 66.53
CA PRO A 6 0.45 -10.02 65.41
C PRO A 6 1.23 -10.45 64.23
N ASP A 7 0.79 -11.44 63.63
CA ASP A 7 1.39 -11.80 62.41
C ASP A 7 1.08 -10.86 61.39
N ALA A 8 2.02 -10.32 60.86
CA ALA A 8 1.83 -9.45 59.77
C ALA A 8 1.57 -10.27 58.57
N SER A 9 0.41 -10.69 58.44
CA SER A 9 0.10 -11.45 57.29
C SER A 9 0.15 -10.56 56.11
N HIS A 10 1.12 -10.79 55.36
CA HIS A 10 1.30 -9.97 54.22
C HIS A 10 0.55 -10.52 53.09
N LYS A 11 -0.32 -9.72 52.57
CA LYS A 11 -1.06 -10.12 51.45
C LYS A 11 -0.26 -9.93 50.24
N PRO A 12 -0.13 -10.87 49.40
CA PRO A 12 0.53 -10.68 48.15
C PRO A 12 -0.35 -9.88 47.23
N VAL A 13 -0.14 -8.62 47.25
CA VAL A 13 -0.91 -7.72 46.41
C VAL A 13 -0.47 -7.82 44.95
N LEU A 14 0.66 -8.44 44.71
CA LEU A 14 1.22 -8.49 43.39
C LEU A 14 0.42 -9.29 42.37
N THR A 15 -0.44 -10.17 42.87
CA THR A 15 -1.20 -11.01 41.97
C THR A 15 -2.22 -10.21 41.18
N ALA A 16 -2.61 -9.05 41.67
CA ALA A 16 -3.61 -8.25 40.98
C ALA A 16 -3.05 -7.57 39.74
N LEU A 17 -1.74 -7.34 39.69
CA LEU A 17 -1.15 -6.66 38.57
C LEU A 17 -1.02 -7.52 37.35
N ALA A 18 -0.92 -8.81 37.52
CA ALA A 18 -0.79 -9.72 36.39
C ALA A 18 -2.05 -9.81 35.55
N ALA A 19 -3.20 -9.61 36.19
CA ALA A 19 -4.46 -9.74 35.48
C ALA A 19 -4.73 -8.59 34.52
N VAL A 20 -4.13 -7.44 34.78
CA VAL A 20 -4.36 -6.27 33.92
C VAL A 20 -3.72 -6.42 32.57
N LEU A 21 -2.59 -7.10 32.51
CA LEU A 21 -1.88 -7.29 31.25
C LEU A 21 -2.62 -8.21 30.30
N LEU A 22 -3.46 -9.08 30.81
CA LEU A 22 -4.22 -9.99 29.97
C LEU A 22 -5.40 -9.33 29.30
N LEU A 23 -5.76 -8.15 29.77
CA LEU A 23 -6.89 -7.42 29.19
C LEU A 23 -6.47 -6.46 28.10
N TRP A 24 -5.19 -6.49 27.71
CA TRP A 24 -4.73 -5.61 26.64
C TRP A 24 -5.40 -6.05 25.35
N PRO A 25 -6.18 -5.17 24.70
CA PRO A 25 -6.77 -5.53 23.44
C PRO A 25 -5.65 -5.67 22.42
N GLY A 26 -5.67 -6.75 21.69
CA GLY A 26 -4.75 -6.92 20.59
C GLY A 26 -4.95 -5.79 19.59
N LEU A 27 -3.86 -5.28 19.08
CA LEU A 27 -3.95 -4.28 18.03
C LEU A 27 -4.48 -4.96 16.78
N ALA A 28 -5.68 -4.58 16.40
CA ALA A 28 -6.22 -5.04 15.12
C ALA A 28 -5.46 -4.29 14.04
N SER A 29 -4.60 -4.96 13.30
CA SER A 29 -3.97 -4.35 12.15
C SER A 29 -4.93 -4.42 10.99
N ALA A 30 -4.98 -3.35 10.19
CA ALA A 30 -5.73 -3.36 8.95
C ALA A 30 -5.20 -4.48 8.07
N ALA A 31 -6.08 -5.30 7.57
CA ALA A 31 -5.69 -6.41 6.72
C ALA A 31 -5.71 -5.95 5.26
N TRP A 32 -4.57 -6.01 4.63
CA TRP A 32 -4.48 -5.79 3.19
C TRP A 32 -4.59 -7.13 2.48
N ILE A 33 -5.38 -7.14 1.41
CA ILE A 33 -5.52 -8.32 0.58
C ILE A 33 -4.64 -8.13 -0.65
N GLU A 34 -3.76 -9.09 -0.91
CA GLU A 34 -2.89 -9.03 -2.08
C GLU A 34 -3.70 -9.28 -3.34
N GLY A 35 -3.51 -8.42 -4.34
CA GLY A 35 -4.13 -8.57 -5.63
C GLY A 35 -3.15 -9.08 -6.67
N GLU A 36 -3.68 -9.40 -7.84
CA GLU A 36 -2.89 -9.93 -8.94
C GLU A 36 -2.87 -9.02 -10.15
N ARG A 37 -3.72 -8.00 -10.16
CA ARG A 37 -3.86 -7.13 -11.31
C ARG A 37 -4.23 -5.73 -10.86
N ALA A 38 -3.55 -4.74 -11.38
CA ALA A 38 -3.87 -3.34 -11.10
C ALA A 38 -4.55 -2.72 -12.31
N ARG A 39 -5.53 -1.87 -12.05
CA ARG A 39 -6.15 -1.06 -13.07
C ARG A 39 -5.68 0.37 -12.89
N LEU A 40 -5.08 0.91 -13.92
CA LEU A 40 -4.49 2.23 -13.91
C LEU A 40 -5.17 3.11 -14.95
N GLN A 41 -5.24 4.39 -14.67
CA GLN A 41 -5.67 5.37 -15.64
C GLN A 41 -4.43 6.08 -16.19
N ALA A 42 -4.30 6.10 -17.50
CA ALA A 42 -3.19 6.74 -18.17
C ALA A 42 -3.72 7.89 -19.02
N LEU A 43 -3.09 9.05 -18.90
CA LEU A 43 -3.45 10.26 -19.64
C LEU A 43 -2.29 10.71 -20.49
N ASP A 44 -2.56 10.93 -21.77
CA ASP A 44 -1.64 11.62 -22.66
C ASP A 44 -2.05 13.10 -22.65
N LYS A 45 -1.20 13.94 -22.09
CA LYS A 45 -1.50 15.35 -21.89
C LYS A 45 -1.44 16.16 -23.17
N ILE A 46 -0.76 15.66 -24.18
CA ILE A 46 -0.66 16.36 -25.47
C ILE A 46 -1.93 16.18 -26.27
N THR A 47 -2.43 14.95 -26.33
CA THR A 47 -3.63 14.64 -27.11
C THR A 47 -4.90 14.65 -26.26
N ALA A 48 -4.77 14.79 -24.93
CA ALA A 48 -5.85 14.72 -23.97
C ALA A 48 -6.59 13.37 -24.01
N ARG A 49 -5.88 12.31 -24.36
CA ARG A 49 -6.46 10.97 -24.46
C ARG A 49 -6.28 10.22 -23.16
N ILE A 50 -7.38 9.67 -22.67
CA ILE A 50 -7.39 8.86 -21.45
C ILE A 50 -7.58 7.41 -21.81
N SER A 51 -6.78 6.54 -21.22
CA SER A 51 -6.87 5.09 -21.41
C SER A 51 -6.84 4.39 -20.07
N THR A 52 -7.49 3.24 -19.99
CA THR A 52 -7.42 2.38 -18.82
C THR A 52 -6.47 1.23 -19.14
N LEU A 53 -5.50 1.02 -18.25
CA LEU A 53 -4.51 -0.05 -18.40
C LEU A 53 -4.81 -1.13 -17.36
N ASP A 54 -4.88 -2.38 -17.82
CA ASP A 54 -4.93 -3.55 -16.95
C ASP A 54 -3.53 -4.13 -16.91
N VAL A 55 -2.90 -4.07 -15.75
CA VAL A 55 -1.51 -4.46 -15.61
C VAL A 55 -1.39 -5.62 -14.62
N PRO A 56 -1.18 -6.85 -15.11
CA PRO A 56 -0.92 -7.96 -14.21
C PRO A 56 0.41 -7.78 -13.49
N ILE A 57 0.52 -8.37 -12.30
CA ILE A 57 1.76 -8.29 -11.52
C ILE A 57 2.92 -8.84 -12.36
N ASP A 58 4.01 -8.09 -12.38
CA ASP A 58 5.26 -8.44 -13.07
C ASP A 58 5.14 -8.65 -14.58
N THR A 59 4.06 -8.12 -15.18
CA THR A 59 3.88 -8.15 -16.63
C THR A 59 3.88 -6.72 -17.16
N PRO A 60 4.95 -6.23 -17.78
CA PRO A 60 5.00 -4.85 -18.25
C PRO A 60 3.96 -4.57 -19.33
N VAL A 61 3.36 -3.39 -19.25
CA VAL A 61 2.40 -2.91 -20.23
C VAL A 61 2.92 -1.60 -20.80
N THR A 62 2.81 -1.45 -22.12
CA THR A 62 3.30 -0.27 -22.80
C THR A 62 2.17 0.75 -22.96
N PHE A 63 2.48 2.00 -22.66
CA PHE A 63 1.61 3.14 -22.95
C PHE A 63 2.46 4.27 -23.54
N GLY A 64 2.23 4.57 -24.80
CA GLY A 64 3.10 5.52 -25.50
C GLY A 64 4.55 5.04 -25.49
N THR A 65 5.44 5.87 -24.96
CA THR A 65 6.86 5.52 -24.82
C THR A 65 7.15 4.87 -23.46
N LEU A 66 6.15 4.75 -22.59
CA LEU A 66 6.34 4.24 -21.24
C LEU A 66 6.18 2.73 -21.19
N SER A 67 6.99 2.11 -20.34
CA SER A 67 6.81 0.73 -19.91
C SER A 67 6.39 0.75 -18.44
N VAL A 68 5.23 0.22 -18.13
CA VAL A 68 4.62 0.27 -16.81
C VAL A 68 4.63 -1.13 -16.22
N SER A 69 5.27 -1.29 -15.08
CA SER A 69 5.35 -2.57 -14.38
C SER A 69 4.77 -2.42 -12.98
N VAL A 70 3.82 -3.28 -12.63
CA VAL A 70 3.27 -3.34 -11.28
C VAL A 70 3.95 -4.50 -10.56
N ARG A 71 4.63 -4.19 -9.46
CA ARG A 71 5.34 -5.21 -8.68
C ARG A 71 4.48 -5.81 -7.60
N ARG A 72 3.61 -5.00 -7.00
CA ARG A 72 2.67 -5.45 -5.98
C ARG A 72 1.44 -4.58 -6.04
N CYS A 73 0.29 -5.15 -5.69
CA CYS A 73 -0.88 -4.35 -5.40
C CYS A 73 -1.69 -5.02 -4.29
N ALA A 74 -2.41 -4.21 -3.56
CA ALA A 74 -3.22 -4.67 -2.44
C ALA A 74 -4.43 -3.78 -2.29
N TYR A 75 -5.46 -4.29 -1.64
CA TYR A 75 -6.70 -3.54 -1.41
C TYR A 75 -7.28 -3.90 -0.05
N HIS A 76 -8.15 -3.03 0.45
CA HIS A 76 -8.83 -3.28 1.72
C HIS A 76 -9.99 -4.25 1.53
N PRO A 77 -10.28 -5.08 2.56
CA PRO A 77 -11.47 -5.93 2.52
C PRO A 77 -12.74 -5.08 2.56
N PRO A 78 -13.90 -5.65 2.18
CA PRO A 78 -15.15 -4.88 2.09
C PRO A 78 -15.60 -4.25 3.40
N GLU A 79 -15.17 -4.79 4.55
CA GLU A 79 -15.57 -4.27 5.85
C GLU A 79 -14.86 -2.98 6.23
N GLU A 80 -13.82 -2.62 5.51
CA GLU A 80 -13.02 -1.43 5.80
C GLU A 80 -13.28 -0.35 4.75
N PRO A 81 -12.94 0.91 5.05
CA PRO A 81 -13.04 1.95 4.03
C PRO A 81 -12.22 1.58 2.80
N PRO A 82 -12.75 1.81 1.60
CA PRO A 82 -12.06 1.40 0.38
C PRO A 82 -10.70 2.07 0.24
N GLU A 83 -9.72 1.27 -0.09
CA GLU A 83 -8.38 1.76 -0.40
C GLU A 83 -7.68 0.74 -1.26
N ASP A 84 -6.93 1.23 -2.22
CA ASP A 84 -6.09 0.40 -3.08
C ASP A 84 -4.69 0.98 -3.09
N ALA A 85 -3.70 0.12 -3.12
CA ALA A 85 -2.31 0.51 -3.17
C ALA A 85 -1.59 -0.29 -4.23
N VAL A 86 -0.65 0.35 -4.90
CA VAL A 86 0.15 -0.31 -5.93
C VAL A 86 1.59 0.15 -5.81
N PHE A 87 2.52 -0.80 -5.92
CA PHE A 87 3.92 -0.46 -6.12
C PHE A 87 4.21 -0.61 -7.61
N LEU A 88 4.53 0.50 -8.24
CA LEU A 88 4.74 0.47 -9.67
C LEU A 88 6.05 1.14 -10.05
N GLU A 89 6.59 0.67 -11.17
CA GLU A 89 7.79 1.20 -11.76
C GLU A 89 7.48 1.60 -13.20
N VAL A 90 7.86 2.80 -13.58
CA VAL A 90 7.62 3.32 -14.92
C VAL A 90 8.95 3.75 -15.51
N VAL A 91 9.19 3.30 -16.73
CA VAL A 91 10.39 3.61 -17.47
C VAL A 91 9.99 4.23 -18.80
N ASP A 92 10.65 5.30 -19.20
CA ASP A 92 10.43 5.91 -20.50
C ASP A 92 11.50 5.40 -21.45
N ASN A 93 11.07 4.66 -22.45
CA ASN A 93 11.98 4.11 -23.47
C ASN A 93 12.29 5.12 -24.58
N GLY A 94 11.58 6.25 -24.61
CA GLY A 94 11.76 7.25 -25.63
C GLY A 94 11.27 6.79 -27.00
N TYR A 95 11.46 7.67 -27.99
CA TYR A 95 11.12 7.35 -29.38
C TYR A 95 12.30 6.76 -30.14
N ASP A 96 13.49 6.88 -29.56
CA ASP A 96 14.71 6.41 -30.21
C ASP A 96 15.21 5.18 -29.48
N SER A 97 15.18 4.03 -30.15
CA SER A 97 15.62 2.78 -29.58
C SER A 97 17.11 2.74 -29.21
N ALA A 98 17.88 3.70 -29.69
CA ALA A 98 19.29 3.79 -29.33
C ALA A 98 19.52 4.45 -27.99
N LYS A 99 18.48 5.09 -27.39
CA LYS A 99 18.62 5.72 -26.11
C LYS A 99 18.40 4.72 -24.98
N THR A 100 19.12 4.93 -23.90
CA THR A 100 18.94 4.14 -22.69
C THR A 100 17.60 4.50 -22.06
N PRO A 101 16.80 3.51 -21.64
CA PRO A 101 15.56 3.79 -20.92
C PRO A 101 15.80 4.63 -19.67
N SER A 102 14.91 5.58 -19.44
CA SER A 102 14.99 6.51 -18.32
C SER A 102 13.94 6.15 -17.26
N PRO A 103 14.35 5.92 -16.02
CA PRO A 103 13.36 5.72 -14.95
C PRO A 103 12.58 7.01 -14.76
N VAL A 104 11.25 6.88 -14.67
CA VAL A 104 10.33 7.99 -14.48
C VAL A 104 9.75 7.97 -13.07
N PHE A 105 9.41 6.80 -12.59
CA PHE A 105 8.75 6.64 -11.30
C PHE A 105 9.03 5.24 -10.74
N SER A 106 9.21 5.18 -9.43
CA SER A 106 9.28 3.92 -8.70
C SER A 106 8.78 4.19 -7.29
N GLY A 107 7.66 3.61 -6.93
CA GLY A 107 7.09 3.84 -5.61
C GLY A 107 5.66 3.39 -5.48
N TRP A 108 5.07 3.73 -4.35
CA TRP A 108 3.70 3.39 -4.02
C TRP A 108 2.74 4.49 -4.45
N MET A 109 1.61 4.08 -5.02
CA MET A 109 0.47 4.95 -5.29
C MET A 109 -0.75 4.41 -4.57
N PHE A 110 -1.64 5.35 -4.16
CA PHE A 110 -2.87 5.01 -3.45
C PHE A 110 -4.06 5.60 -4.18
N SER A 111 -5.15 4.84 -4.25
CA SER A 111 -6.33 5.30 -4.97
C SER A 111 -7.03 6.48 -4.28
N SER A 112 -6.96 6.55 -2.96
CA SER A 112 -7.61 7.62 -2.20
C SER A 112 -6.80 8.92 -2.17
N SER A 113 -5.53 8.87 -2.52
CA SER A 113 -4.64 10.03 -2.43
C SER A 113 -3.70 10.11 -3.63
N PRO A 114 -4.26 10.26 -4.84
CA PRO A 114 -3.44 10.23 -6.05
C PRO A 114 -2.41 11.35 -6.12
N ALA A 115 -2.65 12.46 -5.44
CA ALA A 115 -1.73 13.59 -5.48
C ALA A 115 -0.50 13.42 -4.59
N VAL A 116 -0.53 12.47 -3.65
CA VAL A 116 0.58 12.29 -2.69
C VAL A 116 1.78 11.63 -3.34
N SER A 117 1.53 10.73 -4.29
CA SER A 117 2.59 9.99 -4.97
C SER A 117 2.39 10.06 -6.48
N ALA A 118 2.23 11.27 -6.98
CA ALA A 118 1.98 11.45 -8.40
C ALA A 118 3.25 11.22 -9.22
N MET A 119 3.10 10.54 -10.33
CA MET A 119 4.17 10.44 -11.30
C MET A 119 4.31 11.77 -12.04
N GLU A 120 5.52 12.32 -12.07
CA GLU A 120 5.78 13.55 -12.79
C GLU A 120 6.45 13.24 -14.14
N HIS A 121 5.72 13.49 -15.21
CA HIS A 121 6.21 13.33 -16.57
C HIS A 121 5.60 14.44 -17.43
N PRO A 122 6.37 15.02 -18.34
CA PRO A 122 5.85 16.16 -19.13
C PRO A 122 4.69 15.78 -20.05
N VAL A 123 4.60 14.53 -20.49
CA VAL A 123 3.62 14.10 -21.47
C VAL A 123 2.54 13.20 -20.87
N TYR A 124 2.88 12.36 -19.90
CA TYR A 124 1.98 11.32 -19.42
C TYR A 124 1.71 11.43 -17.94
N ASP A 125 0.47 11.10 -17.54
CA ASP A 125 0.11 10.91 -16.14
C ASP A 125 -0.44 9.50 -15.96
N ILE A 126 -0.09 8.88 -14.84
CA ILE A 126 -0.62 7.57 -14.47
C ILE A 126 -1.13 7.65 -13.03
N THR A 127 -2.37 7.20 -12.82
CA THR A 127 -2.97 7.13 -11.49
C THR A 127 -3.58 5.75 -11.26
N LEU A 128 -3.65 5.35 -10.00
CA LEU A 128 -4.22 4.07 -9.63
C LEU A 128 -5.75 4.18 -9.54
N LEU A 129 -6.45 3.30 -10.22
CA LEU A 129 -7.90 3.16 -10.09
C LEU A 129 -8.25 2.08 -9.07
N SER A 130 -7.72 0.88 -9.24
CA SER A 130 -8.04 -0.22 -8.33
C SER A 130 -7.02 -1.34 -8.44
N CYS A 131 -6.95 -2.14 -7.38
CA CYS A 131 -6.25 -3.42 -7.37
C CYS A 131 -7.28 -4.53 -7.32
N LYS A 132 -7.10 -5.57 -8.12
CA LYS A 132 -8.06 -6.66 -8.27
C LYS A 132 -7.41 -7.99 -7.95
N PRO A 133 -8.20 -8.97 -7.45
CA PRO A 133 -7.66 -10.30 -7.18
C PRO A 133 -7.34 -11.07 -8.46
N ASP A 134 -7.99 -10.71 -9.56
CA ASP A 134 -7.76 -11.39 -10.83
C ASP A 134 -8.19 -10.51 -11.99
#